data_2dc7620ae0fb25c3987f64f7c49e2520
#
_entry.id   2dc7620ae0fb25c3987f64f7c49e2520
#
_cell.length_a   1.000
_cell.length_b   1.000
_cell.length_c   1.000
_cell.angle_alpha   90.00
_cell.angle_beta   90.00
_cell.angle_gamma   90.00
#
_symmetry.space_group_name_H-M   'P 1'
#
loop_
_entity.id
_entity.type
_entity.pdbx_description
1 polymer ?
#
loop_
_entity_poly.entity_id
_entity_poly.type
_entity_poly.pdbx_seq_one_letter_code
_entity_poly.pdbx_strand_id
1 'polypeptide(L)'
;SARRKSQILAHRPDLKIKELRGNVPTRISKLRAGDYDAILLAKAGVSRLKLDLSDLIVVRLDPKIIVPAPAQGVLGLQIRSNDERTKQLVAPLNDPAVHALIAIERKVLNLMDGGCQLPLGVYHDGTLIHVTHAHSAQEAAVYFQFATDETTDIAQHIASILNARS
;
A
#
# COMPACT_ATOMS: atom_id res chain seq x y z
N SER A 1 9.92 5.27 0.69
CA SER A 1 9.01 4.52 -0.18
C SER A 1 8.64 5.35 -1.40
N ALA A 2 9.00 4.87 -2.58
CA ALA A 2 8.72 5.53 -3.86
C ALA A 2 7.23 5.90 -3.98
N ARG A 3 6.34 4.93 -3.73
CA ARG A 3 4.89 5.10 -3.75
C ARG A 3 4.38 6.23 -2.82
N ARG A 4 4.87 6.31 -1.58
CA ARG A 4 4.43 7.37 -0.65
C ARG A 4 4.94 8.73 -1.08
N LYS A 5 6.18 8.78 -1.55
CA LYS A 5 6.79 10.03 -2.03
C LYS A 5 6.02 10.59 -3.21
N SER A 6 5.75 9.79 -4.24
CA SER A 6 5.03 10.24 -5.43
C SER A 6 3.61 10.73 -5.13
N GLN A 7 2.90 10.07 -4.20
CA GLN A 7 1.56 10.49 -3.79
C GLN A 7 1.58 11.79 -2.97
N ILE A 8 2.54 11.94 -2.05
CA ILE A 8 2.67 13.20 -1.30
C ILE A 8 2.96 14.34 -2.27
N LEU A 9 3.86 14.16 -3.23
CA LEU A 9 4.18 15.19 -4.25
C LEU A 9 2.97 15.56 -5.12
N ALA A 10 2.04 14.63 -5.37
CA ALA A 10 0.80 14.93 -6.10
C ALA A 10 -0.13 15.85 -5.33
N HIS A 11 -0.18 15.76 -4.00
CA HIS A 11 -1.03 16.60 -3.16
C HIS A 11 -0.32 17.85 -2.63
N ARG A 12 0.99 17.76 -2.38
CA ARG A 12 1.81 18.80 -1.77
C ARG A 12 3.19 18.86 -2.43
N PRO A 13 3.29 19.44 -3.64
CA PRO A 13 4.55 19.56 -4.38
C PRO A 13 5.56 20.48 -3.68
N ASP A 14 5.13 21.30 -2.74
CA ASP A 14 5.94 22.21 -1.93
C ASP A 14 6.76 21.49 -0.84
N LEU A 15 6.41 20.24 -0.47
CA LEU A 15 7.05 19.53 0.63
C LEU A 15 8.43 18.98 0.24
N LYS A 16 9.39 19.12 1.15
CA LYS A 16 10.73 18.52 1.02
C LYS A 16 10.73 17.12 1.62
N ILE A 17 10.76 16.10 0.78
CA ILE A 17 10.69 14.71 1.21
C ILE A 17 12.08 14.15 1.45
N LYS A 18 12.36 13.73 2.68
CA LYS A 18 13.62 13.10 3.12
C LYS A 18 13.44 11.58 3.30
N GLU A 19 14.53 10.83 3.14
CA GLU A 19 14.52 9.40 3.47
C GLU A 19 14.41 9.17 4.97
N LEU A 20 13.57 8.22 5.36
CA LEU A 20 13.37 7.81 6.74
C LEU A 20 13.61 6.30 6.88
N ARG A 21 14.67 5.90 7.57
CA ARG A 21 15.05 4.51 7.83
C ARG A 21 14.95 4.17 9.31
N GLY A 22 14.80 2.88 9.57
CA GLY A 22 14.64 2.31 10.92
C GLY A 22 13.28 1.62 11.11
N ASN A 23 13.10 0.99 12.25
CA ASN A 23 11.80 0.46 12.68
C ASN A 23 10.85 1.57 13.14
N VAL A 24 9.61 1.25 13.47
CA VAL A 24 8.61 2.25 13.86
C VAL A 24 9.05 3.09 15.07
N PRO A 25 9.53 2.51 16.19
CA PRO A 25 10.03 3.29 17.30
C PRO A 25 11.16 4.26 16.92
N THR A 26 12.16 3.78 16.18
CA THR A 26 13.28 4.62 15.72
C THR A 26 12.79 5.81 14.87
N ARG A 27 11.81 5.58 13.99
CA ARG A 27 11.25 6.64 13.14
C ARG A 27 10.53 7.70 13.96
N ILE A 28 9.78 7.28 14.98
CA ILE A 28 9.09 8.19 15.91
C ILE A 28 10.11 8.98 16.74
N SER A 29 11.18 8.33 17.21
CA SER A 29 12.25 9.03 17.95
C SER A 29 12.90 10.12 17.10
N LYS A 30 13.11 9.89 15.81
CA LYS A 30 13.65 10.90 14.88
C LYS A 30 12.70 12.08 14.68
N LEU A 31 11.38 11.82 14.63
CA LEU A 31 10.38 12.90 14.61
C LEU A 31 10.45 13.73 15.89
N ARG A 32 10.50 13.09 17.06
CA ARG A 32 10.63 13.76 18.36
C ARG A 32 11.92 14.56 18.53
N ALA A 33 12.99 14.09 17.90
CA ALA A 33 14.28 14.80 17.86
C ALA A 33 14.29 16.04 16.92
N GLY A 34 13.21 16.24 16.15
CA GLY A 34 13.13 17.36 15.20
C GLY A 34 13.83 17.14 13.86
N ASP A 35 14.27 15.91 13.56
CA ASP A 35 14.88 15.59 12.26
C ASP A 35 13.88 15.73 11.11
N TYR A 36 12.58 15.66 11.43
CA TYR A 36 11.44 15.72 10.49
C TYR A 36 10.29 16.51 11.13
N ASP A 37 9.59 17.30 10.31
CA ASP A 37 8.35 17.99 10.71
C ASP A 37 7.15 17.04 10.76
N ALA A 38 7.15 16.01 9.91
CA ALA A 38 6.14 14.96 9.87
C ALA A 38 6.71 13.65 9.31
N ILE A 39 6.11 12.52 9.68
CA ILE A 39 6.46 11.20 9.13
C ILE A 39 5.20 10.42 8.74
N LEU A 40 5.30 9.57 7.71
CA LEU A 40 4.21 8.73 7.26
C LEU A 40 4.49 7.25 7.60
N LEU A 41 3.62 6.67 8.43
CA LEU A 41 3.74 5.28 8.90
C LEU A 41 2.51 4.45 8.50
N ALA A 42 2.69 3.12 8.43
CA ALA A 42 1.56 2.20 8.31
C ALA A 42 0.86 2.06 9.68
N LYS A 43 -0.46 2.27 9.72
CA LYS A 43 -1.26 2.21 10.94
C LYS A 43 -1.07 0.88 11.70
N ALA A 44 -1.04 -0.24 10.99
CA ALA A 44 -0.88 -1.57 11.60
C ALA A 44 0.40 -1.68 12.45
N GLY A 45 1.53 -1.12 11.98
CA GLY A 45 2.79 -1.10 12.72
C GLY A 45 2.71 -0.29 14.02
N VAL A 46 2.07 0.87 13.95
CA VAL A 46 1.88 1.75 15.12
C VAL A 46 0.94 1.10 16.15
N SER A 47 -0.21 0.58 15.70
CA SER A 47 -1.22 -0.03 16.59
C SER A 47 -0.72 -1.28 17.31
N ARG A 48 0.07 -2.12 16.62
CA ARG A 48 0.62 -3.35 17.23
C ARG A 48 1.62 -3.09 18.35
N LEU A 49 2.37 -2.00 18.25
CA LEU A 49 3.41 -1.67 19.21
C LEU A 49 2.88 -0.95 20.45
N LYS A 50 1.59 -0.54 20.44
CA LYS A 50 0.93 0.18 21.54
C LYS A 50 1.77 1.37 22.06
N LEU A 51 2.42 2.10 21.16
CA LEU A 51 3.29 3.21 21.49
C LEU A 51 2.47 4.38 22.02
N ASP A 52 2.98 5.04 23.06
CA ASP A 52 2.45 6.31 23.50
C ASP A 52 2.81 7.40 22.48
N LEU A 53 1.79 8.03 21.92
CA LEU A 53 1.89 9.12 20.94
C LEU A 53 1.12 10.37 21.40
N SER A 54 0.83 10.48 22.71
CA SER A 54 0.05 11.59 23.27
C SER A 54 0.70 12.96 23.09
N ASP A 55 2.01 12.99 22.87
CA ASP A 55 2.82 14.17 22.59
C ASP A 55 2.84 14.56 21.09
N LEU A 56 2.20 13.78 20.23
CA LEU A 56 2.22 13.96 18.77
C LEU A 56 0.81 14.15 18.21
N ILE A 57 0.71 14.94 17.15
CA ILE A 57 -0.52 15.02 16.36
C ILE A 57 -0.55 13.82 15.40
N VAL A 58 -1.53 12.93 15.57
CA VAL A 58 -1.69 11.74 14.75
C VAL A 58 -2.91 11.89 13.85
N VAL A 59 -2.68 11.94 12.53
CA VAL A 59 -3.73 12.02 11.52
C VAL A 59 -3.83 10.69 10.78
N ARG A 60 -5.04 10.11 10.74
CA ARG A 60 -5.33 8.92 9.94
C ARG A 60 -5.70 9.35 8.51
N LEU A 61 -4.84 9.00 7.56
CA LEU A 61 -5.11 9.26 6.15
C LEU A 61 -6.07 8.23 5.57
N ASP A 62 -6.98 8.68 4.73
CA ASP A 62 -7.89 7.81 3.98
C ASP A 62 -7.09 7.01 2.93
N PRO A 63 -7.29 5.67 2.83
CA PRO A 63 -6.63 4.85 1.83
C PRO A 63 -7.02 5.19 0.38
N LYS A 64 -8.08 5.96 0.17
CA LYS A 64 -8.46 6.50 -1.13
C LYS A 64 -7.64 7.75 -1.52
N ILE A 65 -7.09 8.45 -0.54
CA ILE A 65 -6.23 9.63 -0.74
C ILE A 65 -4.76 9.22 -0.81
N ILE A 66 -4.30 8.43 0.17
CA ILE A 66 -2.96 7.84 0.14
C ILE A 66 -3.11 6.35 -0.07
N VAL A 67 -3.17 5.97 -1.33
CA VAL A 67 -3.44 4.59 -1.74
C VAL A 67 -2.33 3.65 -1.25
N PRO A 68 -2.68 2.59 -0.50
CA PRO A 68 -1.69 1.67 0.06
C PRO A 68 -1.00 0.81 -1.03
N ALA A 69 0.04 0.10 -0.62
CA ALA A 69 0.60 -0.95 -1.47
C ALA A 69 -0.40 -2.09 -1.63
N PRO A 70 -0.37 -2.82 -2.76
CA PRO A 70 -1.21 -4.01 -2.93
C PRO A 70 -1.12 -4.95 -1.73
N ALA A 71 -2.26 -5.38 -1.21
CA ALA A 71 -2.43 -6.21 -0.02
C ALA A 71 -1.82 -5.64 1.28
N GLN A 72 -1.62 -4.31 1.38
CA GLN A 72 -1.06 -3.71 2.60
C GLN A 72 -1.99 -3.91 3.79
N GLY A 73 -1.43 -4.48 4.86
CA GLY A 73 -2.17 -4.74 6.12
C GLY A 73 -2.75 -6.14 6.22
N VAL A 74 -2.73 -6.92 5.15
CA VAL A 74 -3.15 -8.32 5.15
C VAL A 74 -1.99 -9.21 5.61
N LEU A 75 -2.30 -10.19 6.45
CA LEU A 75 -1.34 -11.22 6.89
C LEU A 75 -1.42 -12.40 5.94
N GLY A 76 -0.30 -12.73 5.30
CA GLY A 76 -0.15 -13.94 4.51
C GLY A 76 0.48 -15.06 5.34
N LEU A 77 -0.12 -16.25 5.28
CA LEU A 77 0.45 -17.48 5.84
C LEU A 77 1.01 -18.31 4.70
N GLN A 78 2.31 -18.61 4.77
CA GLN A 78 2.98 -19.45 3.80
C GLN A 78 3.25 -20.84 4.38
N ILE A 79 2.83 -21.87 3.69
CA ILE A 79 3.02 -23.27 4.06
C ILE A 79 3.68 -24.04 2.91
N ARG A 80 4.18 -25.25 3.18
CA ARG A 80 4.64 -26.14 2.13
C ARG A 80 3.44 -26.65 1.33
N SER A 81 3.60 -26.76 0.01
CA SER A 81 2.51 -27.17 -0.89
C SER A 81 1.98 -28.59 -0.65
N ASN A 82 2.82 -29.47 -0.12
CA ASN A 82 2.51 -30.88 0.20
C ASN A 82 2.17 -31.13 1.68
N ASP A 83 2.00 -30.08 2.50
CA ASP A 83 1.65 -30.20 3.93
C ASP A 83 0.15 -30.03 4.13
N GLU A 84 -0.61 -31.10 3.84
CA GLU A 84 -2.07 -31.10 3.98
C GLU A 84 -2.53 -30.90 5.43
N ARG A 85 -1.75 -31.36 6.42
CA ARG A 85 -2.07 -31.16 7.83
C ARG A 85 -2.04 -29.67 8.18
N THR A 86 -0.97 -28.97 7.85
CA THR A 86 -0.86 -27.52 8.13
C THR A 86 -1.88 -26.74 7.32
N LYS A 87 -2.17 -27.14 6.08
CA LYS A 87 -3.20 -26.54 5.25
C LYS A 87 -4.58 -26.56 5.92
N GLN A 88 -4.98 -27.70 6.47
CA GLN A 88 -6.24 -27.83 7.21
C GLN A 88 -6.28 -26.96 8.47
N LEU A 89 -5.16 -26.86 9.19
CA LEU A 89 -5.06 -26.04 10.41
C LEU A 89 -5.17 -24.53 10.13
N VAL A 90 -4.63 -24.04 9.02
CA VAL A 90 -4.65 -22.60 8.69
C VAL A 90 -5.86 -22.19 7.86
N ALA A 91 -6.55 -23.12 7.20
CA ALA A 91 -7.70 -22.84 6.36
C ALA A 91 -8.81 -22.02 7.05
N PRO A 92 -9.16 -22.26 8.33
CA PRO A 92 -10.15 -21.44 9.03
C PRO A 92 -9.76 -19.98 9.26
N LEU A 93 -8.46 -19.65 9.10
CA LEU A 93 -7.95 -18.28 9.24
C LEU A 93 -8.09 -17.48 7.94
N ASN A 94 -8.43 -18.13 6.83
CA ASN A 94 -8.64 -17.46 5.57
C ASN A 94 -9.98 -16.70 5.58
N ASP A 95 -9.93 -15.42 5.20
CA ASP A 95 -11.10 -14.61 4.91
C ASP A 95 -11.30 -14.57 3.39
N PRO A 96 -12.31 -15.29 2.84
CA PRO A 96 -12.51 -15.36 1.39
C PRO A 96 -12.83 -14.01 0.75
N ALA A 97 -13.53 -13.11 1.46
CA ALA A 97 -13.88 -11.79 0.95
C ALA A 97 -12.62 -10.92 0.81
N VAL A 98 -11.81 -10.85 1.87
CA VAL A 98 -10.52 -10.14 1.82
C VAL A 98 -9.60 -10.78 0.77
N HIS A 99 -9.54 -12.11 0.70
CA HIS A 99 -8.72 -12.82 -0.29
C HIS A 99 -9.09 -12.44 -1.73
N ALA A 100 -10.39 -12.35 -2.05
CA ALA A 100 -10.86 -11.97 -3.38
C ALA A 100 -10.40 -10.55 -3.76
N LEU A 101 -10.53 -9.59 -2.83
CA LEU A 101 -10.13 -8.20 -3.08
C LEU A 101 -8.61 -8.09 -3.31
N ILE A 102 -7.81 -8.68 -2.43
CA ILE A 102 -6.36 -8.60 -2.55
C ILE A 102 -5.78 -9.43 -3.71
N ALA A 103 -6.51 -10.44 -4.19
CA ALA A 103 -6.10 -11.20 -5.37
C ALA A 103 -6.02 -10.28 -6.61
N ILE A 104 -6.99 -9.37 -6.76
CA ILE A 104 -6.97 -8.36 -7.83
C ILE A 104 -5.81 -7.39 -7.64
N GLU A 105 -5.65 -6.83 -6.44
CA GLU A 105 -4.55 -5.90 -6.14
C GLU A 105 -3.17 -6.51 -6.44
N ARG A 106 -2.96 -7.75 -6.01
CA ARG A 106 -1.71 -8.48 -6.27
C ARG A 106 -1.52 -8.83 -7.74
N LYS A 107 -2.60 -9.15 -8.46
CA LYS A 107 -2.53 -9.43 -9.89
C LYS A 107 -2.08 -8.19 -10.67
N VAL A 108 -2.60 -6.99 -10.32
CA VAL A 108 -2.12 -5.74 -10.91
C VAL A 108 -0.62 -5.57 -10.68
N LEU A 109 -0.13 -5.75 -9.45
CA LEU A 109 1.30 -5.64 -9.15
C LEU A 109 2.15 -6.61 -9.97
N ASN A 110 1.70 -7.85 -10.10
CA ASN A 110 2.42 -8.88 -10.87
C ASN A 110 2.47 -8.54 -12.35
N LEU A 111 1.38 -8.02 -12.93
CA LEU A 111 1.30 -7.62 -14.34
C LEU A 111 2.13 -6.36 -14.67
N MET A 112 2.40 -5.53 -13.67
CA MET A 112 3.29 -4.38 -13.80
C MET A 112 4.77 -4.75 -13.66
N ASP A 113 5.08 -6.05 -13.49
CA ASP A 113 6.44 -6.58 -13.29
C ASP A 113 7.24 -5.80 -12.22
N GLY A 114 6.53 -5.34 -11.21
CA GLY A 114 7.02 -4.40 -10.21
C GLY A 114 7.33 -5.02 -8.86
N GLY A 115 8.45 -4.57 -8.29
CA GLY A 115 8.83 -4.84 -6.91
C GLY A 115 8.51 -3.66 -5.97
N CYS A 116 9.10 -3.66 -4.77
CA CYS A 116 8.94 -2.61 -3.76
C CYS A 116 9.40 -1.20 -4.21
N GLN A 117 10.11 -1.11 -5.32
CA GLN A 117 10.61 0.14 -5.90
C GLN A 117 9.57 0.84 -6.79
N LEU A 118 8.57 0.10 -7.29
CA LEU A 118 7.53 0.66 -8.14
C LEU A 118 6.65 1.64 -7.35
N PRO A 119 6.46 2.88 -7.84
CA PRO A 119 5.55 3.84 -7.22
C PRO A 119 4.08 3.52 -7.53
N LEU A 120 3.65 2.30 -7.20
CA LEU A 120 2.30 1.78 -7.44
C LEU A 120 1.54 1.63 -6.12
N GLY A 121 0.36 2.21 -6.04
CA GLY A 121 -0.65 1.94 -5.03
C GLY A 121 -1.85 1.26 -5.65
N VAL A 122 -2.41 0.24 -5.01
CA VAL A 122 -3.67 -0.39 -5.42
C VAL A 122 -4.47 -0.72 -4.17
N TYR A 123 -5.72 -0.29 -4.14
CA TYR A 123 -6.62 -0.51 -3.03
C TYR A 123 -8.03 -0.78 -3.54
N HIS A 124 -8.56 -1.95 -3.22
CA HIS A 124 -9.93 -2.34 -3.54
C HIS A 124 -10.82 -2.15 -2.31
N ASP A 125 -11.78 -1.23 -2.39
CA ASP A 125 -12.67 -0.88 -1.25
C ASP A 125 -13.94 -1.75 -1.17
N GLY A 126 -14.07 -2.74 -2.03
CA GLY A 126 -15.24 -3.59 -2.20
C GLY A 126 -16.11 -3.23 -3.41
N THR A 127 -16.03 -1.99 -3.90
CA THR A 127 -16.80 -1.48 -5.05
C THR A 127 -15.90 -0.93 -6.13
N LEU A 128 -14.91 -0.14 -5.73
CA LEU A 128 -13.98 0.51 -6.64
C LEU A 128 -12.53 0.06 -6.34
N ILE A 129 -11.73 0.04 -7.38
CA ILE A 129 -10.30 -0.15 -7.29
C ILE A 129 -9.63 1.22 -7.47
N HIS A 130 -9.02 1.72 -6.40
CA HIS A 130 -8.23 2.94 -6.39
C HIS A 130 -6.80 2.61 -6.75
N VAL A 131 -6.26 3.25 -7.76
CA VAL A 131 -4.90 3.01 -8.26
C VAL A 131 -4.13 4.31 -8.31
N THR A 132 -2.88 4.28 -7.89
CA THR A 132 -1.93 5.37 -8.10
C THR A 132 -0.66 4.84 -8.73
N HIS A 133 -0.15 5.56 -9.70
CA HIS A 133 1.09 5.21 -10.40
C HIS A 133 1.91 6.46 -10.71
N ALA A 134 3.24 6.32 -10.68
CA ALA A 134 4.19 7.28 -11.19
C ALA A 134 5.35 6.52 -11.86
N HIS A 135 6.02 7.12 -12.84
CA HIS A 135 7.17 6.49 -13.51
C HIS A 135 8.38 6.44 -12.58
N SER A 136 8.51 7.41 -11.69
CA SER A 136 9.60 7.47 -10.72
C SER A 136 9.13 7.97 -9.36
N ALA A 137 9.97 7.76 -8.35
CA ALA A 137 9.72 8.27 -7.01
C ALA A 137 9.77 9.81 -6.91
N GLN A 138 10.31 10.48 -7.92
CA GLN A 138 10.48 11.93 -7.99
C GLN A 138 9.30 12.63 -8.65
N GLU A 139 8.44 11.87 -9.31
CA GLU A 139 7.27 12.40 -10.00
C GLU A 139 6.02 12.31 -9.15
N ALA A 140 5.09 13.22 -9.40
CA ALA A 140 3.76 13.18 -8.80
C ALA A 140 2.97 11.97 -9.31
N ALA A 141 2.30 11.26 -8.39
CA ALA A 141 1.46 10.14 -8.77
C ALA A 141 0.20 10.61 -9.50
N VAL A 142 -0.19 9.84 -10.52
CA VAL A 142 -1.50 9.95 -11.17
C VAL A 142 -2.47 9.00 -10.50
N TYR A 143 -3.72 9.43 -10.34
CA TYR A 143 -4.79 8.70 -9.67
C TYR A 143 -5.81 8.18 -10.67
N PHE A 144 -6.25 6.94 -10.48
CA PHE A 144 -7.26 6.27 -11.28
C PHE A 144 -8.28 5.57 -10.37
N GLN A 145 -9.49 5.40 -10.89
CA GLN A 145 -10.53 4.59 -10.27
C GLN A 145 -11.15 3.69 -11.33
N PHE A 146 -11.40 2.43 -10.97
CA PHE A 146 -12.01 1.42 -11.84
C PHE A 146 -13.16 0.75 -11.11
N ALA A 147 -14.26 0.54 -11.78
CA ALA A 147 -15.36 -0.31 -11.29
C ALA A 147 -15.05 -1.78 -11.57
N THR A 148 -15.46 -2.67 -10.66
CA THR A 148 -15.15 -4.11 -10.75
C THR A 148 -16.01 -4.88 -11.75
N ASP A 149 -17.11 -4.30 -12.19
CA ASP A 149 -18.10 -4.88 -13.09
C ASP A 149 -17.85 -4.55 -14.57
N GLU A 150 -16.88 -3.69 -14.88
CA GLU A 150 -16.66 -3.17 -16.24
C GLU A 150 -15.95 -4.14 -17.19
N THR A 151 -15.19 -5.12 -16.65
CA THR A 151 -14.42 -6.06 -17.50
C THR A 151 -14.25 -7.45 -16.86
N THR A 152 -14.09 -8.47 -17.72
CA THR A 152 -13.86 -9.87 -17.29
C THR A 152 -12.50 -10.06 -16.59
N ASP A 153 -11.48 -9.25 -16.90
CA ASP A 153 -10.16 -9.24 -16.26
C ASP A 153 -9.73 -7.81 -15.94
N ILE A 154 -10.29 -7.27 -14.88
CA ILE A 154 -10.02 -5.89 -14.45
C ILE A 154 -8.54 -5.62 -14.16
N ALA A 155 -7.80 -6.60 -13.62
CA ALA A 155 -6.38 -6.43 -13.33
C ALA A 155 -5.55 -6.25 -14.61
N GLN A 156 -5.86 -7.01 -15.67
CA GLN A 156 -5.22 -6.87 -16.97
C GLN A 156 -5.56 -5.52 -17.62
N HIS A 157 -6.81 -5.08 -17.50
CA HIS A 157 -7.25 -3.78 -17.99
C HIS A 157 -6.49 -2.63 -17.32
N ILE A 158 -6.41 -2.65 -15.98
CA ILE A 158 -5.63 -1.67 -15.21
C ILE A 158 -4.18 -1.65 -15.67
N ALA A 159 -3.52 -2.82 -15.73
CA ALA A 159 -2.12 -2.91 -16.13
C ALA A 159 -1.88 -2.36 -17.55
N SER A 160 -2.79 -2.62 -18.50
CA SER A 160 -2.68 -2.09 -19.87
C SER A 160 -2.73 -0.56 -19.91
N ILE A 161 -3.63 0.06 -19.11
CA ILE A 161 -3.73 1.53 -19.03
C ILE A 161 -2.47 2.14 -18.41
N LEU A 162 -1.92 1.52 -17.36
CA LEU A 162 -0.73 2.01 -16.69
C LEU A 162 0.50 1.91 -17.60
N ASN A 163 0.67 0.78 -18.31
CA ASN A 163 1.78 0.55 -19.25
C ASN A 163 1.71 1.46 -20.49
N ALA A 164 0.52 1.80 -20.96
CA ALA A 164 0.37 2.73 -22.10
C ALA A 164 0.80 4.17 -21.78
N ARG A 165 0.97 4.49 -20.51
CA ARG A 165 1.40 5.81 -20.02
C ARG A 165 2.85 5.82 -19.50
N SER A 166 3.52 4.65 -19.56
CA SER A 166 4.91 4.44 -19.10
C SER A 166 5.95 4.89 -20.12
#